data_d95ed8d333034f14d126b61db71e429f
#
_entry.id   d95ed8d333034f14d126b61db71e429f
#
_cell.length_a   1.000
_cell.length_b   1.000
_cell.length_c   1.000
_cell.angle_alpha   90.00
_cell.angle_beta   90.00
_cell.angle_gamma   90.00
#
_symmetry.space_group_name_H-M   'P 1'
#
loop_
_entity.id
_entity.type
_entity.pdbx_description
1 polymer ?
#
loop_
_entity_poly.entity_id
_entity_poly.type
_entity_poly.pdbx_seq_one_letter_code
_entity_poly.pdbx_strand_id
1 'polypeptide(L)'
;GSAPATAAAIGGIMIEPMKDSGYEAADAAAINASSASLGIIIPPSIPMVVFATTASVSVGSLFMAGIVPGILLAVSFCVMHGIRYGHVEKRASVKLTFKEFVSTFFQAIFALGMPILILGGIYGGIFTPTEAAAVSCIYAIVVGCVIYQNLSFKQIWKSVCEISVRV
;
A
#
# COMPACT_ATOMS: atom_id res chain seq x y z
N GLY A 1 7.26 0.23 -0.03
CA GLY A 1 8.59 0.49 -0.53
C GLY A 1 9.25 -0.70 -1.24
N SER A 2 8.52 -1.82 -1.44
CA SER A 2 9.00 -3.05 -2.08
C SER A 2 7.92 -3.59 -3.01
N ALA A 3 8.21 -3.72 -4.32
CA ALA A 3 7.23 -4.23 -5.28
C ALA A 3 6.80 -5.68 -4.99
N PRO A 4 7.71 -6.63 -4.66
CA PRO A 4 7.29 -7.98 -4.29
C PRO A 4 6.40 -8.03 -3.04
N ALA A 5 6.73 -7.25 -2.01
CA ALA A 5 5.90 -7.18 -0.81
C ALA A 5 4.53 -6.58 -1.09
N THR A 6 4.46 -5.54 -1.92
CA THR A 6 3.19 -4.93 -2.36
C THR A 6 2.36 -5.93 -3.17
N ALA A 7 2.98 -6.63 -4.12
CA ALA A 7 2.30 -7.66 -4.93
C ALA A 7 1.73 -8.78 -4.05
N ALA A 8 2.48 -9.25 -3.07
CA ALA A 8 2.04 -10.31 -2.16
C ALA A 8 0.89 -9.84 -1.25
N ALA A 9 1.01 -8.66 -0.65
CA ALA A 9 0.02 -8.12 0.28
C ALA A 9 -1.30 -7.77 -0.44
N ILE A 10 -1.22 -6.99 -1.53
CA ILE A 10 -2.41 -6.56 -2.27
C ILE A 10 -3.01 -7.72 -3.07
N GLY A 11 -2.16 -8.56 -3.69
CA GLY A 11 -2.62 -9.72 -4.44
C GLY A 11 -3.39 -10.72 -3.58
N GLY A 12 -2.95 -10.94 -2.34
CA GLY A 12 -3.67 -11.80 -1.39
C GLY A 12 -5.08 -11.31 -1.04
N ILE A 13 -5.33 -10.00 -1.19
CA ILE A 13 -6.63 -9.40 -0.89
C ILE A 13 -7.47 -9.22 -2.15
N MET A 14 -6.86 -8.83 -3.29
CA MET A 14 -7.57 -8.35 -4.47
C MET A 14 -7.81 -9.41 -5.54
N ILE A 15 -6.93 -10.42 -5.68
CA ILE A 15 -7.04 -11.38 -6.79
C ILE A 15 -8.35 -12.17 -6.76
N GLU A 16 -8.77 -12.69 -5.60
CA GLU A 16 -10.03 -13.43 -5.49
C GLU A 16 -11.25 -12.56 -5.78
N PRO A 17 -11.45 -11.37 -5.18
CA PRO A 17 -12.53 -10.47 -5.56
C PRO A 17 -12.54 -10.07 -7.04
N MET A 18 -11.38 -9.91 -7.66
CA MET A 18 -11.29 -9.64 -9.10
C MET A 18 -11.82 -10.83 -9.91
N LYS A 19 -11.43 -12.06 -9.58
CA LYS A 19 -11.95 -13.27 -10.23
C LYS A 19 -13.45 -13.39 -10.07
N ASP A 20 -13.98 -13.15 -8.89
CA ASP A 20 -15.42 -13.14 -8.62
C ASP A 20 -16.16 -12.06 -9.44
N SER A 21 -15.48 -10.96 -9.74
CA SER A 21 -15.98 -9.89 -10.61
C SER A 21 -15.89 -10.21 -12.11
N GLY A 22 -15.33 -11.36 -12.49
CA GLY A 22 -15.26 -11.83 -13.87
C GLY A 22 -13.94 -11.58 -14.59
N TYR A 23 -12.88 -11.22 -13.87
CA TYR A 23 -11.52 -11.18 -14.44
C TYR A 23 -10.95 -12.59 -14.58
N GLU A 24 -10.20 -12.83 -15.65
CA GLU A 24 -9.39 -14.05 -15.74
C GLU A 24 -8.28 -14.02 -14.69
N ALA A 25 -7.92 -15.20 -14.14
CA ALA A 25 -6.89 -15.29 -13.09
C ALA A 25 -5.54 -14.72 -13.55
N ALA A 26 -5.19 -14.93 -14.82
CA ALA A 26 -3.97 -14.38 -15.42
C ALA A 26 -3.99 -12.86 -15.50
N ASP A 27 -5.13 -12.26 -15.86
CA ASP A 27 -5.30 -10.81 -15.93
C ASP A 27 -5.25 -10.19 -14.53
N ALA A 28 -5.95 -10.76 -13.55
CA ALA A 28 -5.92 -10.30 -12.17
C ALA A 28 -4.48 -10.33 -11.60
N ALA A 29 -3.74 -11.40 -11.87
CA ALA A 29 -2.33 -11.51 -11.45
C ALA A 29 -1.43 -10.49 -12.17
N ALA A 30 -1.61 -10.28 -13.48
CA ALA A 30 -0.85 -9.32 -14.27
C ALA A 30 -1.09 -7.86 -13.82
N ILE A 31 -2.35 -7.50 -13.55
CA ILE A 31 -2.74 -6.19 -13.03
C ILE A 31 -2.11 -5.96 -11.66
N ASN A 32 -2.18 -6.96 -10.77
CA ASN A 32 -1.57 -6.86 -9.45
C ASN A 32 -0.05 -6.70 -9.54
N ALA A 33 0.62 -7.51 -10.36
CA ALA A 33 2.07 -7.46 -10.52
C ALA A 33 2.56 -6.13 -11.12
N SER A 34 1.88 -5.63 -12.17
CA SER A 34 2.24 -4.34 -12.77
C SER A 34 1.99 -3.17 -11.82
N SER A 35 0.84 -3.15 -11.13
CA SER A 35 0.52 -2.10 -10.17
C SER A 35 1.44 -2.09 -8.95
N ALA A 36 1.97 -3.24 -8.55
CA ALA A 36 2.91 -3.35 -7.44
C ALA A 36 4.23 -2.58 -7.68
N SER A 37 4.58 -2.30 -8.94
CA SER A 37 5.74 -1.47 -9.28
C SER A 37 5.62 -0.04 -8.73
N LEU A 38 4.41 0.47 -8.51
CA LEU A 38 4.18 1.75 -7.86
C LEU A 38 4.71 1.77 -6.41
N GLY A 39 4.77 0.62 -5.76
CA GLY A 39 5.28 0.50 -4.39
C GLY A 39 6.78 0.83 -4.23
N ILE A 40 7.55 0.91 -5.31
CA ILE A 40 8.96 1.35 -5.27
C ILE A 40 9.13 2.81 -5.69
N ILE A 41 8.13 3.42 -6.30
CA ILE A 41 8.19 4.79 -6.81
C ILE A 41 7.46 5.75 -5.87
N ILE A 42 6.29 5.35 -5.34
CA ILE A 42 5.53 6.17 -4.40
C ILE A 42 6.13 6.02 -3.00
N PRO A 43 6.48 7.11 -2.33
CA PRO A 43 7.05 7.07 -0.98
C PRO A 43 6.11 6.44 0.06
N PRO A 44 6.67 5.81 1.10
CA PRO A 44 8.08 5.55 1.38
C PRO A 44 8.63 4.40 0.53
N SER A 45 9.87 4.55 0.02
CA SER A 45 10.51 3.59 -0.91
C SER A 45 11.89 3.17 -0.42
N ILE A 46 12.12 1.87 -0.24
CA ILE A 46 13.41 1.32 0.17
C ILE A 46 14.52 1.64 -0.86
N PRO A 47 14.32 1.41 -2.18
CA PRO A 47 15.31 1.79 -3.19
C PRO A 47 15.68 3.28 -3.17
N MET A 48 14.72 4.17 -2.93
CA MET A 48 14.99 5.59 -2.82
C MET A 48 15.83 5.92 -1.59
N VAL A 49 15.60 5.27 -0.44
CA VAL A 49 16.43 5.45 0.76
C VAL A 49 17.86 4.99 0.49
N VAL A 50 18.05 3.81 -0.11
CA VAL A 50 19.38 3.28 -0.44
C VAL A 50 20.09 4.21 -1.44
N PHE A 51 19.40 4.67 -2.48
CA PHE A 51 19.97 5.62 -3.42
C PHE A 51 20.36 6.94 -2.75
N ALA A 52 19.50 7.48 -1.91
CA ALA A 52 19.76 8.75 -1.23
C ALA A 52 21.00 8.67 -0.32
N THR A 53 21.18 7.57 0.40
CA THR A 53 22.35 7.35 1.26
C THR A 53 23.64 7.20 0.46
N THR A 54 23.59 6.47 -0.66
CA THR A 54 24.78 6.28 -1.52
C THR A 54 25.16 7.54 -2.29
N ALA A 55 24.17 8.30 -2.76
CA ALA A 55 24.37 9.55 -3.49
C ALA A 55 24.55 10.78 -2.56
N SER A 56 24.45 10.61 -1.24
CA SER A 56 24.53 11.71 -0.26
C SER A 56 23.51 12.83 -0.50
N VAL A 57 22.29 12.47 -0.94
CA VAL A 57 21.18 13.41 -1.14
C VAL A 57 20.12 13.23 -0.07
N SER A 58 19.27 14.24 0.12
CA SER A 58 18.18 14.18 1.09
C SER A 58 17.13 13.14 0.69
N VAL A 59 16.82 12.20 1.59
CA VAL A 59 15.74 11.21 1.40
C VAL A 59 14.40 11.88 1.22
N GLY A 60 14.09 12.92 2.01
CA GLY A 60 12.85 13.68 1.89
C GLY A 60 12.70 14.33 0.53
N SER A 61 13.77 14.98 0.02
CA SER A 61 13.76 15.58 -1.32
C SER A 61 13.55 14.55 -2.43
N LEU A 62 14.18 13.37 -2.29
CA LEU A 62 14.01 12.29 -3.26
C LEU A 62 12.59 11.71 -3.22
N PHE A 63 11.99 11.58 -2.05
CA PHE A 63 10.62 11.16 -1.88
C PHE A 63 9.64 12.15 -2.53
N MET A 64 9.86 13.46 -2.35
CA MET A 64 9.04 14.48 -3.01
C MET A 64 9.15 14.40 -4.54
N ALA A 65 10.36 14.18 -5.07
CA ALA A 65 10.57 14.00 -6.50
C ALA A 65 9.87 12.76 -7.07
N GLY A 66 9.68 11.71 -6.29
CA GLY A 66 9.00 10.48 -6.69
C GLY A 66 7.48 10.60 -6.81
N ILE A 67 6.85 11.59 -6.17
CA ILE A 67 5.39 11.74 -6.15
C ILE A 67 4.83 11.96 -7.56
N VAL A 68 5.41 12.89 -8.31
CA VAL A 68 4.91 13.24 -9.66
C VAL A 68 5.01 12.06 -10.63
N PRO A 69 6.18 11.39 -10.80
CA PRO A 69 6.28 10.20 -11.63
C PRO A 69 5.35 9.07 -11.15
N GLY A 70 5.22 8.89 -9.83
CA GLY A 70 4.32 7.90 -9.25
C GLY A 70 2.86 8.12 -9.62
N ILE A 71 2.37 9.37 -9.53
CA ILE A 71 1.01 9.74 -9.94
C ILE A 71 0.82 9.53 -11.44
N LEU A 72 1.78 9.94 -12.28
CA LEU A 72 1.70 9.76 -13.73
C LEU A 72 1.58 8.28 -14.11
N LEU A 73 2.37 7.41 -13.48
CA LEU A 73 2.29 5.96 -13.69
C LEU A 73 0.96 5.40 -13.19
N ALA A 74 0.50 5.81 -12.01
CA ALA A 74 -0.79 5.38 -11.48
C ALA A 74 -1.93 5.74 -12.41
N VAL A 75 -1.97 6.98 -12.91
CA VAL A 75 -2.96 7.42 -13.89
C VAL A 75 -2.86 6.61 -15.19
N SER A 76 -1.64 6.35 -15.69
CA SER A 76 -1.44 5.54 -16.89
C SER A 76 -1.98 4.12 -16.73
N PHE A 77 -1.74 3.48 -15.57
CA PHE A 77 -2.30 2.16 -15.28
C PHE A 77 -3.82 2.20 -15.16
N CYS A 78 -4.41 3.21 -14.51
CA CYS A 78 -5.86 3.37 -14.43
C CYS A 78 -6.50 3.54 -15.81
N VAL A 79 -5.91 4.36 -16.68
CA VAL A 79 -6.39 4.56 -18.05
C VAL A 79 -6.30 3.26 -18.85
N MET A 80 -5.16 2.59 -18.82
CA MET A 80 -4.98 1.31 -19.51
C MET A 80 -5.96 0.24 -19.01
N HIS A 81 -6.14 0.16 -17.70
CA HIS A 81 -7.09 -0.74 -17.07
C HIS A 81 -8.54 -0.43 -17.51
N GLY A 82 -8.95 0.84 -17.46
CA GLY A 82 -10.28 1.26 -17.88
C GLY A 82 -10.57 0.96 -19.35
N ILE A 83 -9.57 1.14 -20.25
CA ILE A 83 -9.71 0.81 -21.67
C ILE A 83 -9.85 -0.70 -21.88
N ARG A 84 -9.00 -1.50 -21.22
CA ARG A 84 -8.93 -2.94 -21.44
C ARG A 84 -10.05 -3.72 -20.74
N TYR A 85 -10.39 -3.33 -19.51
CA TYR A 85 -11.27 -4.10 -18.62
C TYR A 85 -12.56 -3.38 -18.23
N GLY A 86 -12.82 -2.19 -18.73
CA GLY A 86 -14.03 -1.43 -18.41
C GLY A 86 -15.36 -2.14 -18.77
N HIS A 87 -15.32 -3.17 -19.63
CA HIS A 87 -16.47 -4.03 -19.91
C HIS A 87 -16.72 -5.06 -18.79
N VAL A 88 -15.70 -5.51 -18.09
CA VAL A 88 -15.79 -6.43 -16.95
C VAL A 88 -16.34 -5.68 -15.73
N GLU A 89 -15.83 -4.49 -15.46
CA GLU A 89 -16.24 -3.65 -14.32
C GLU A 89 -17.73 -3.26 -14.39
N LYS A 90 -18.28 -3.05 -15.59
CA LYS A 90 -19.72 -2.78 -15.75
C LYS A 90 -20.62 -3.91 -15.27
N ARG A 91 -20.14 -5.15 -15.27
CA ARG A 91 -20.88 -6.33 -14.77
C ARG A 91 -20.82 -6.45 -13.25
N ALA A 92 -19.73 -5.98 -12.64
CA ALA A 92 -19.44 -6.07 -11.21
C ALA A 92 -19.91 -4.85 -10.41
N SER A 93 -20.63 -3.91 -11.02
CA SER A 93 -21.02 -2.63 -10.39
C SER A 93 -21.88 -2.84 -9.15
N VAL A 94 -21.23 -2.81 -8.00
CA VAL A 94 -21.90 -2.68 -6.70
C VAL A 94 -22.25 -1.21 -6.49
N LYS A 95 -23.55 -0.91 -6.35
CA LYS A 95 -24.00 0.45 -6.02
C LYS A 95 -23.67 0.74 -4.57
N LEU A 96 -22.52 1.37 -4.33
CA LEU A 96 -22.19 1.87 -3.00
C LEU A 96 -23.10 3.05 -2.66
N THR A 97 -23.79 2.92 -1.54
CA THR A 97 -24.54 4.04 -0.97
C THR A 97 -23.56 5.01 -0.31
N PHE A 98 -23.77 6.33 -0.46
CA PHE A 98 -22.90 7.34 0.17
C PHE A 98 -22.72 7.11 1.67
N LYS A 99 -23.75 6.63 2.36
CA LYS A 99 -23.70 6.27 3.78
C LYS A 99 -22.73 5.13 4.06
N GLU A 100 -22.68 4.10 3.20
CA GLU A 100 -21.74 2.98 3.32
C GLU A 100 -20.30 3.45 3.08
N PHE A 101 -20.10 4.31 2.08
CA PHE A 101 -18.78 4.90 1.81
C PHE A 101 -18.26 5.68 3.03
N VAL A 102 -19.08 6.55 3.60
CA VAL A 102 -18.72 7.35 4.79
C VAL A 102 -18.44 6.44 5.98
N SER A 103 -19.29 5.44 6.23
CA SER A 103 -19.08 4.49 7.33
C SER A 103 -17.76 3.73 7.18
N THR A 104 -17.46 3.20 5.98
CA THR A 104 -16.21 2.49 5.71
C THR A 104 -15.00 3.41 5.82
N PHE A 105 -15.12 4.65 5.36
CA PHE A 105 -14.04 5.64 5.50
C PHE A 105 -13.69 5.91 6.97
N PHE A 106 -14.69 6.10 7.83
CA PHE A 106 -14.45 6.29 9.26
C PHE A 106 -13.89 5.02 9.94
N GLN A 107 -14.28 3.85 9.49
CA GLN A 107 -13.68 2.60 9.97
C GLN A 107 -12.21 2.47 9.56
N ALA A 108 -11.84 2.97 8.40
CA ALA A 108 -10.48 2.90 7.88
C ALA A 108 -9.58 4.08 8.32
N ILE A 109 -10.11 5.06 9.07
CA ILE A 109 -9.41 6.33 9.36
C ILE A 109 -8.08 6.12 10.07
N PHE A 110 -8.02 5.17 11.00
CA PHE A 110 -6.78 4.84 11.71
C PHE A 110 -5.78 4.12 10.79
N ALA A 111 -6.23 3.28 9.88
CA ALA A 111 -5.35 2.68 8.88
C ALA A 111 -4.79 3.74 7.91
N LEU A 112 -5.64 4.69 7.49
CA LEU A 112 -5.24 5.82 6.64
C LEU A 112 -4.31 6.81 7.37
N GLY A 113 -4.34 6.83 8.69
CA GLY A 113 -3.43 7.62 9.52
C GLY A 113 -1.96 7.19 9.40
N MET A 114 -1.69 5.92 9.06
CA MET A 114 -0.32 5.41 8.94
C MET A 114 0.52 6.13 7.85
N PRO A 115 0.07 6.25 6.59
CA PRO A 115 0.79 7.03 5.59
C PRO A 115 1.02 8.49 6.01
N ILE A 116 0.03 9.11 6.65
CA ILE A 116 0.14 10.49 7.12
C ILE A 116 1.22 10.60 8.21
N LEU A 117 1.25 9.65 9.15
CA LEU A 117 2.25 9.61 10.21
C LEU A 117 3.67 9.45 9.65
N ILE A 118 3.87 8.52 8.72
CA ILE A 118 5.18 8.25 8.11
C ILE A 118 5.65 9.46 7.28
N LEU A 119 4.85 9.88 6.31
CA LEU A 119 5.24 10.97 5.40
C LEU A 119 5.28 12.32 6.11
N GLY A 120 4.30 12.59 6.97
CA GLY A 120 4.26 13.82 7.77
C GLY A 120 5.46 13.91 8.72
N GLY A 121 5.86 12.81 9.36
CA GLY A 121 7.02 12.77 10.24
C GLY A 121 8.35 12.96 9.50
N ILE A 122 8.50 12.35 8.32
CA ILE A 122 9.71 12.50 7.48
C ILE A 122 9.78 13.90 6.87
N TYR A 123 8.70 14.41 6.28
CA TYR A 123 8.68 15.74 5.66
C TYR A 123 8.72 16.87 6.69
N GLY A 124 8.16 16.65 7.86
CA GLY A 124 8.26 17.57 9.00
C GLY A 124 9.64 17.58 9.67
N GLY A 125 10.57 16.70 9.25
CA GLY A 125 11.91 16.59 9.82
C GLY A 125 11.92 16.04 11.24
N ILE A 126 10.82 15.41 11.70
CA ILE A 126 10.67 14.85 13.05
C ILE A 126 11.34 13.48 13.11
N PHE A 127 11.21 12.68 12.04
CA PHE A 127 11.72 11.33 11.95
C PHE A 127 12.65 11.16 10.74
N THR A 128 13.69 10.38 10.94
CA THR A 128 14.39 9.74 9.83
C THR A 128 13.52 8.62 9.25
N PRO A 129 13.77 8.16 8.00
CA PRO A 129 13.01 7.05 7.42
C PRO A 129 13.03 5.77 8.27
N THR A 130 14.15 5.51 8.95
CA THR A 130 14.32 4.34 9.83
C THR A 130 13.48 4.46 11.10
N GLU A 131 13.46 5.64 11.71
CA GLU A 131 12.63 5.93 12.89
C GLU A 131 11.12 5.89 12.51
N ALA A 132 10.77 6.46 11.36
CA ALA A 132 9.40 6.39 10.85
C ALA A 132 8.93 4.95 10.64
N ALA A 133 9.81 4.06 10.16
CA ALA A 133 9.50 2.64 10.03
C ALA A 133 9.25 1.98 11.40
N ALA A 134 10.09 2.26 12.40
CA ALA A 134 9.90 1.74 13.77
C ALA A 134 8.60 2.24 14.41
N VAL A 135 8.31 3.54 14.29
CA VAL A 135 7.08 4.17 14.80
C VAL A 135 5.85 3.58 14.10
N SER A 136 5.93 3.32 12.78
CA SER A 136 4.83 2.71 12.03
C SER A 136 4.50 1.29 12.48
N CYS A 137 5.51 0.49 12.87
CA CYS A 137 5.29 -0.83 13.43
C CYS A 137 4.54 -0.75 14.78
N ILE A 138 4.96 0.15 15.66
CA ILE A 138 4.29 0.37 16.94
C ILE A 138 2.86 0.85 16.70
N TYR A 139 2.66 1.81 15.80
CA TYR A 139 1.34 2.30 15.42
C TYR A 139 0.43 1.18 14.91
N ALA A 140 0.93 0.33 14.00
CA ALA A 140 0.17 -0.80 13.45
C ALA A 140 -0.27 -1.78 14.54
N ILE A 141 0.61 -2.10 15.50
CA ILE A 141 0.30 -2.99 16.63
C ILE A 141 -0.77 -2.35 17.51
N VAL A 142 -0.62 -1.08 17.88
CA VAL A 142 -1.58 -0.37 18.72
C VAL A 142 -2.96 -0.30 18.03
N VAL A 143 -3.01 0.11 16.77
CA VAL A 143 -4.26 0.21 16.02
C VAL A 143 -4.92 -1.16 15.85
N GLY A 144 -4.14 -2.19 15.50
CA GLY A 144 -4.65 -3.55 15.29
C GLY A 144 -5.12 -4.23 16.57
N CYS A 145 -4.42 -4.06 17.69
CA CYS A 145 -4.74 -4.71 18.95
C CYS A 145 -5.79 -3.94 19.77
N VAL A 146 -5.70 -2.61 19.80
CA VAL A 146 -6.52 -1.79 20.70
C VAL A 146 -7.77 -1.24 20.00
N ILE A 147 -7.62 -0.73 18.79
CA ILE A 147 -8.71 -0.05 18.08
C ILE A 147 -9.56 -1.06 17.30
N TYR A 148 -8.93 -1.84 16.42
CA TYR A 148 -9.65 -2.82 15.62
C TYR A 148 -9.87 -4.15 16.33
N GLN A 149 -9.11 -4.45 17.38
CA GLN A 149 -9.18 -5.69 18.17
C GLN A 149 -9.13 -6.98 17.33
N ASN A 150 -8.59 -6.88 16.12
CA ASN A 150 -8.50 -7.97 15.15
C ASN A 150 -7.18 -8.71 15.22
N LEU A 151 -6.19 -8.19 15.96
CA LEU A 151 -4.86 -8.78 16.12
C LEU A 151 -4.68 -9.35 17.52
N SER A 152 -4.51 -10.67 17.59
CA SER A 152 -4.07 -11.34 18.81
C SER A 152 -2.54 -11.38 18.84
N PHE A 153 -1.95 -11.32 20.04
CA PHE A 153 -0.50 -11.45 20.25
C PHE A 153 0.07 -12.72 19.59
N LYS A 154 -0.70 -13.82 19.61
CA LYS A 154 -0.34 -15.08 18.95
C LYS A 154 -0.26 -14.95 17.42
N GLN A 155 -1.12 -14.15 16.82
CA GLN A 155 -1.10 -13.88 15.37
C GLN A 155 0.08 -13.01 14.99
N ILE A 156 0.39 -11.98 15.80
CA ILE A 156 1.58 -11.12 15.58
C ILE A 156 2.83 -11.99 15.60
N TRP A 157 2.99 -12.84 16.63
CA TRP A 157 4.13 -13.74 16.75
C TRP A 157 4.26 -14.67 15.56
N LYS A 158 3.14 -15.28 15.14
CA LYS A 158 3.09 -16.16 13.97
C LYS A 158 3.52 -15.43 12.70
N SER A 159 3.01 -14.21 12.47
CA SER A 159 3.36 -13.39 11.30
C SER A 159 4.85 -13.01 11.29
N VAL A 160 5.41 -12.64 12.44
CA VAL A 160 6.84 -12.36 12.56
C VAL A 160 7.68 -13.58 12.21
N CYS A 161 7.32 -14.76 12.72
CA CYS A 161 8.02 -16.00 12.42
C CYS A 161 7.91 -16.38 10.93
N GLU A 162 6.72 -16.26 10.33
CA GLU A 162 6.52 -16.58 8.91
C GLU A 162 7.30 -15.63 7.98
N ILE A 163 7.35 -14.34 8.31
CA ILE A 163 8.10 -13.36 7.52
C ILE A 163 9.60 -13.60 7.66
N SER A 164 10.08 -13.90 8.88
CA SER A 164 11.51 -14.17 9.12
C SER A 164 12.05 -15.38 8.37
N VAL A 165 11.20 -16.32 7.98
CA VAL A 165 11.58 -17.51 7.20
C VAL A 165 11.57 -17.23 5.70
N ARG A 166 10.87 -16.18 5.24
CA ARG A 166 10.70 -15.84 3.80
C ARG A 166 11.66 -14.75 3.32
N VAL A 167 12.40 -14.12 4.22
CA VAL A 167 13.44 -13.11 3.95
C VAL A 167 14.83 -13.75 4.05
#